data_f93caf87954b9b40baf482d305540ac2
#
_entry.id   f93caf87954b9b40baf482d305540ac2
#
_cell.length_a   1.000
_cell.length_b   1.000
_cell.length_c   1.000
_cell.angle_alpha   90.00
_cell.angle_beta   90.00
_cell.angle_gamma   90.00
#
_symmetry.space_group_name_H-M   'P 1'
#
loop_
_entity.id
_entity.type
_entity.pdbx_description
1 polymer ?
#
loop_
_entity_poly.entity_id
_entity_poly.type
_entity_poly.pdbx_seq_one_letter_code
_entity_poly.pdbx_strand_id
1 'polypeptide(L)'
;MFKLKKVEKARKRLSYLTSILFKLFQISIRYKESRDDYGIEIFEYFYLPWKSNKEFNEIYSQIKNNTLNPKSRLFTLYEYSKIYLNENSSFIEVGTWKGGVCGLISLANEHKNIDIFACDTFTGVKNASEYDSFFKNNEYSDASIVDLQNLENEINKEINIIEGIFPSSFEKTKITKPLSMAHIDVDTYFSGKNSFETLSDLLVPGGLIILDDYGGWFTDGITTLGNEIKKDKRFFSVSNHLGQLLIFKR
;
A
#
# COMPACT_ATOMS: atom_id res chain seq x y z
N MET A 1 -31.41 -20.68 -24.51
CA MET A 1 -31.70 -19.52 -23.66
C MET A 1 -32.21 -19.90 -22.25
N PHE A 2 -33.06 -20.89 -22.06
CA PHE A 2 -33.59 -21.31 -20.74
C PHE A 2 -32.55 -21.96 -19.80
N LYS A 3 -31.57 -22.71 -20.32
CA LYS A 3 -30.50 -23.37 -19.52
C LYS A 3 -29.53 -22.35 -18.89
N LEU A 4 -29.17 -21.28 -19.59
CA LEU A 4 -28.26 -20.23 -19.10
C LEU A 4 -28.86 -19.44 -17.92
N LYS A 5 -30.16 -19.10 -17.98
CA LYS A 5 -30.83 -18.39 -16.87
C LYS A 5 -30.92 -19.24 -15.60
N LYS A 6 -31.05 -20.57 -15.73
CA LYS A 6 -31.06 -21.50 -14.58
C LYS A 6 -29.68 -21.59 -13.89
N VAL A 7 -28.63 -21.63 -14.69
CA VAL A 7 -27.22 -21.66 -14.18
C VAL A 7 -26.87 -20.35 -13.49
N GLU A 8 -27.27 -19.21 -14.06
CA GLU A 8 -27.04 -17.89 -13.46
C GLU A 8 -27.79 -17.70 -12.15
N LYS A 9 -29.03 -18.20 -12.07
CA LYS A 9 -29.86 -18.18 -10.85
C LYS A 9 -29.28 -19.10 -9.75
N ALA A 10 -28.72 -20.25 -10.14
CA ALA A 10 -28.04 -21.16 -9.23
C ALA A 10 -26.73 -20.57 -8.71
N ARG A 11 -25.96 -19.88 -9.58
CA ARG A 11 -24.72 -19.19 -9.23
C ARG A 11 -24.97 -18.03 -8.23
N LYS A 12 -26.01 -17.24 -8.44
CA LYS A 12 -26.41 -16.18 -7.50
C LYS A 12 -26.88 -16.72 -6.15
N ARG A 13 -27.62 -17.84 -6.13
CA ARG A 13 -28.02 -18.50 -4.88
C ARG A 13 -26.85 -19.12 -4.13
N LEU A 14 -25.90 -19.74 -4.84
CA LEU A 14 -24.69 -20.30 -4.25
C LEU A 14 -23.81 -19.18 -3.67
N SER A 15 -23.63 -18.08 -4.40
CA SER A 15 -22.93 -16.88 -3.92
C SER A 15 -23.57 -16.28 -2.67
N TYR A 16 -24.89 -16.24 -2.58
CA TYR A 16 -25.61 -15.76 -1.40
C TYR A 16 -25.46 -16.72 -0.21
N LEU A 17 -25.58 -18.02 -0.42
CA LEU A 17 -25.37 -19.05 0.62
C LEU A 17 -23.91 -19.06 1.12
N THR A 18 -22.95 -18.93 0.23
CA THR A 18 -21.54 -18.81 0.62
C THR A 18 -21.28 -17.53 1.41
N SER A 19 -21.90 -16.38 1.03
CA SER A 19 -21.75 -15.14 1.79
C SER A 19 -22.33 -15.23 3.21
N ILE A 20 -23.39 -15.99 3.41
CA ILE A 20 -23.99 -16.25 4.73
C ILE A 20 -23.09 -17.19 5.55
N LEU A 21 -22.58 -18.27 4.95
CA LEU A 21 -21.61 -19.17 5.57
C LEU A 21 -20.32 -18.43 5.93
N PHE A 22 -19.81 -17.55 5.07
CA PHE A 22 -18.68 -16.66 5.35
C PHE A 22 -18.93 -15.77 6.56
N LYS A 23 -20.12 -15.19 6.68
CA LYS A 23 -20.48 -14.36 7.85
C LYS A 23 -20.63 -15.16 9.13
N LEU A 24 -21.19 -16.36 9.06
CA LEU A 24 -21.43 -17.21 10.24
C LEU A 24 -20.18 -17.91 10.76
N PHE A 25 -19.28 -18.34 9.86
CA PHE A 25 -18.08 -19.10 10.22
C PHE A 25 -16.79 -18.30 10.09
N GLN A 26 -16.85 -17.05 9.59
CA GLN A 26 -15.69 -16.20 9.34
C GLN A 26 -14.58 -16.93 8.52
N ILE A 27 -14.98 -17.83 7.63
CA ILE A 27 -14.04 -18.60 6.81
C ILE A 27 -13.70 -17.77 5.57
N SER A 28 -12.43 -17.52 5.31
CA SER A 28 -11.94 -16.91 4.09
C SER A 28 -11.50 -18.00 3.13
N ILE A 29 -12.27 -18.22 2.06
CA ILE A 29 -11.89 -19.14 1.00
C ILE A 29 -11.38 -18.30 -0.18
N ARG A 30 -10.09 -18.43 -0.51
CA ARG A 30 -9.56 -17.94 -1.77
C ARG A 30 -9.63 -19.05 -2.80
N TYR A 31 -10.32 -18.81 -3.89
CA TYR A 31 -10.23 -19.65 -5.08
C TYR A 31 -9.06 -19.11 -5.91
N LYS A 32 -8.02 -19.95 -6.05
CA LYS A 32 -6.88 -19.65 -6.91
C LYS A 32 -7.03 -20.46 -8.18
N GLU A 33 -7.14 -19.78 -9.30
CA GLU A 33 -7.06 -20.39 -10.62
C GLU A 33 -5.67 -20.10 -11.18
N SER A 34 -4.75 -21.04 -11.03
CA SER A 34 -3.52 -21.07 -11.80
C SER A 34 -3.49 -22.35 -12.61
N ARG A 35 -2.82 -22.35 -13.78
CA ARG A 35 -2.78 -23.53 -14.68
C ARG A 35 -2.18 -24.78 -14.03
N ASP A 36 -1.42 -24.65 -12.98
CA ASP A 36 -0.62 -25.72 -12.37
C ASP A 36 -0.97 -26.02 -10.90
N ASP A 37 -1.83 -25.21 -10.26
CA ASP A 37 -2.22 -25.40 -8.86
C ASP A 37 -3.71 -25.09 -8.66
N TYR A 38 -4.50 -26.15 -8.50
CA TYR A 38 -5.88 -26.04 -8.01
C TYR A 38 -5.88 -26.28 -6.50
N GLY A 39 -6.16 -25.25 -5.71
CA GLY A 39 -6.24 -25.36 -4.27
C GLY A 39 -7.31 -24.48 -3.66
N ILE A 40 -7.98 -24.99 -2.64
CA ILE A 40 -8.78 -24.18 -1.71
C ILE A 40 -7.93 -24.02 -0.47
N GLU A 41 -7.47 -22.78 -0.22
CA GLU A 41 -6.81 -22.47 1.04
C GLU A 41 -7.87 -22.07 2.07
N ILE A 42 -7.96 -22.84 3.14
CA ILE A 42 -8.80 -22.53 4.30
C ILE A 42 -7.85 -21.96 5.37
N PHE A 43 -8.03 -20.66 5.68
CA PHE A 43 -7.25 -20.03 6.76
C PHE A 43 -7.88 -20.39 8.10
N GLU A 44 -7.15 -21.14 8.92
CA GLU A 44 -7.56 -21.56 10.25
C GLU A 44 -7.45 -20.41 11.28
N TYR A 45 -6.66 -19.36 10.98
CA TYR A 45 -6.45 -18.21 11.84
C TYR A 45 -6.84 -16.91 11.19
N PHE A 46 -7.65 -16.11 11.92
CA PHE A 46 -7.93 -14.72 11.55
C PHE A 46 -6.88 -13.82 12.16
N TYR A 47 -5.95 -13.34 11.35
CA TYR A 47 -5.01 -12.31 11.77
C TYR A 47 -5.71 -10.96 11.75
N LEU A 48 -6.14 -10.50 12.92
CA LEU A 48 -6.88 -9.25 13.11
C LEU A 48 -6.31 -8.45 14.30
N PRO A 49 -4.99 -8.15 14.33
CA PRO A 49 -4.35 -7.49 15.47
C PRO A 49 -4.93 -6.11 15.76
N TRP A 50 -5.39 -5.41 14.73
CA TRP A 50 -6.04 -4.10 14.85
C TRP A 50 -7.38 -4.13 15.59
N LYS A 51 -8.02 -5.30 15.73
CA LYS A 51 -9.36 -5.40 16.34
C LYS A 51 -9.42 -4.82 17.75
N SER A 52 -8.39 -5.02 18.55
CA SER A 52 -8.28 -4.52 19.93
C SER A 52 -7.49 -3.21 20.04
N ASN A 53 -6.86 -2.73 18.98
CA ASN A 53 -6.09 -1.50 18.96
C ASN A 53 -7.02 -0.29 18.79
N LYS A 54 -7.34 0.40 19.89
CA LYS A 54 -8.26 1.54 19.89
C LYS A 54 -7.70 2.71 19.09
N GLU A 55 -6.44 3.10 19.35
CA GLU A 55 -5.76 4.20 18.66
C GLU A 55 -5.81 4.02 17.12
N PHE A 56 -5.40 2.86 16.64
CA PHE A 56 -5.45 2.57 15.21
C PHE A 56 -6.87 2.67 14.63
N ASN A 57 -7.88 2.14 15.35
CA ASN A 57 -9.26 2.19 14.86
C ASN A 57 -9.84 3.60 14.85
N GLU A 58 -9.46 4.46 15.80
CA GLU A 58 -9.82 5.88 15.85
C GLU A 58 -9.19 6.62 14.66
N ILE A 59 -7.89 6.43 14.40
CA ILE A 59 -7.19 6.97 13.24
C ILE A 59 -7.81 6.47 11.94
N TYR A 60 -8.01 5.15 11.81
CA TYR A 60 -8.64 4.57 10.63
C TYR A 60 -10.01 5.16 10.32
N SER A 61 -10.80 5.47 11.33
CA SER A 61 -12.12 6.07 11.13
C SER A 61 -12.07 7.42 10.42
N GLN A 62 -10.97 8.16 10.58
CA GLN A 62 -10.74 9.47 9.97
C GLN A 62 -10.25 9.35 8.52
N ILE A 63 -9.42 8.33 8.21
CA ILE A 63 -8.74 8.23 6.91
C ILE A 63 -9.36 7.20 5.94
N LYS A 64 -10.35 6.42 6.36
CA LYS A 64 -10.89 5.25 5.63
C LYS A 64 -11.44 5.56 4.24
N ASN A 65 -11.86 6.79 3.99
CA ASN A 65 -12.38 7.25 2.70
C ASN A 65 -11.24 7.75 1.77
N ASN A 66 -10.04 7.88 2.29
CA ASN A 66 -8.86 8.42 1.61
C ASN A 66 -7.82 7.34 1.27
N THR A 67 -8.14 6.07 1.43
CA THR A 67 -7.23 4.96 1.14
C THR A 67 -7.95 3.79 0.49
N LEU A 68 -7.27 3.10 -0.42
CA LEU A 68 -7.69 1.83 -1.00
C LEU A 68 -7.02 0.64 -0.27
N ASN A 69 -6.04 0.92 0.55
CA ASN A 69 -5.32 -0.11 1.30
C ASN A 69 -6.20 -0.80 2.35
N PRO A 70 -6.19 -2.13 2.43
CA PRO A 70 -6.93 -2.86 3.46
C PRO A 70 -6.34 -2.60 4.85
N LYS A 71 -7.18 -2.71 5.88
CA LYS A 71 -6.76 -2.51 7.28
C LYS A 71 -5.50 -3.28 7.69
N SER A 72 -5.29 -4.46 7.14
CA SER A 72 -4.12 -5.29 7.43
C SER A 72 -2.81 -4.64 6.99
N ARG A 73 -2.77 -4.07 5.78
CA ARG A 73 -1.61 -3.35 5.25
C ARG A 73 -1.41 -2.03 5.99
N LEU A 74 -2.50 -1.28 6.23
CA LEU A 74 -2.46 -0.05 7.03
C LEU A 74 -1.96 -0.30 8.44
N PHE A 75 -2.32 -1.42 9.07
CA PHE A 75 -1.85 -1.76 10.40
C PHE A 75 -0.34 -2.05 10.41
N THR A 76 0.19 -2.69 9.38
CA THR A 76 1.64 -2.84 9.21
C THR A 76 2.33 -1.46 9.16
N LEU A 77 1.83 -0.56 8.31
CA LEU A 77 2.38 0.80 8.19
C LEU A 77 2.31 1.56 9.52
N TYR A 78 1.18 1.46 10.23
CA TYR A 78 0.99 2.05 11.56
C TYR A 78 2.03 1.55 12.57
N GLU A 79 2.20 0.24 12.72
CA GLU A 79 3.14 -0.33 13.69
C GLU A 79 4.58 0.04 13.36
N TYR A 80 4.99 -0.11 12.09
CA TYR A 80 6.36 0.23 11.69
C TYR A 80 6.64 1.72 11.77
N SER A 81 5.66 2.60 11.51
CA SER A 81 5.86 4.04 11.64
C SER A 81 6.19 4.45 13.08
N LYS A 82 5.57 3.81 14.07
CA LYS A 82 5.85 4.08 15.49
C LYS A 82 7.27 3.68 15.90
N ILE A 83 7.85 2.69 15.20
CA ILE A 83 9.21 2.18 15.44
C ILE A 83 10.27 3.00 14.69
N TYR A 84 10.01 3.28 13.41
CA TYR A 84 11.01 3.85 12.50
C TYR A 84 11.04 5.37 12.46
N LEU A 85 9.90 6.04 12.71
CA LEU A 85 9.84 7.49 12.76
C LEU A 85 10.15 7.99 14.17
N ASN A 86 11.31 8.62 14.28
CA ASN A 86 11.77 9.27 15.51
C ASN A 86 11.57 10.78 15.42
N GLU A 87 11.83 11.48 16.52
CA GLU A 87 11.88 12.95 16.52
C GLU A 87 12.83 13.46 15.43
N ASN A 88 12.38 14.46 14.67
CA ASN A 88 13.13 15.03 13.55
C ASN A 88 13.47 14.06 12.41
N SER A 89 12.57 13.14 12.08
CA SER A 89 12.69 12.26 10.90
C SER A 89 11.67 12.61 9.82
N SER A 90 11.82 11.98 8.65
CA SER A 90 10.90 12.13 7.52
C SER A 90 10.28 10.79 7.12
N PHE A 91 9.05 10.87 6.63
CA PHE A 91 8.33 9.82 5.91
C PHE A 91 7.98 10.29 4.51
N ILE A 92 8.09 9.43 3.52
CA ILE A 92 7.65 9.68 2.15
C ILE A 92 6.79 8.53 1.63
N GLU A 93 5.68 8.87 0.99
CA GLU A 93 4.86 7.94 0.22
C GLU A 93 4.90 8.31 -1.25
N VAL A 94 5.10 7.32 -2.12
CA VAL A 94 4.99 7.48 -3.58
C VAL A 94 3.84 6.61 -4.06
N GLY A 95 2.84 7.25 -4.69
CA GLY A 95 1.54 6.66 -4.98
C GLY A 95 0.57 6.85 -3.80
N THR A 96 0.26 8.10 -3.48
CA THR A 96 -0.52 8.40 -2.27
C THR A 96 -2.04 8.40 -2.48
N TRP A 97 -2.51 8.41 -3.73
CA TRP A 97 -3.93 8.54 -4.10
C TRP A 97 -4.57 9.71 -3.36
N LYS A 98 -5.51 9.49 -2.42
CA LYS A 98 -6.18 10.56 -1.63
C LYS A 98 -5.52 10.81 -0.27
N GLY A 99 -4.30 10.34 -0.04
CA GLY A 99 -3.47 10.69 1.12
C GLY A 99 -3.74 9.91 2.39
N GLY A 100 -4.52 8.83 2.35
CA GLY A 100 -4.95 8.11 3.55
C GLY A 100 -3.81 7.50 4.36
N VAL A 101 -2.74 7.00 3.71
CA VAL A 101 -1.56 6.48 4.42
C VAL A 101 -0.76 7.63 5.04
N CYS A 102 -0.56 8.73 4.32
CA CYS A 102 0.08 9.93 4.88
C CYS A 102 -0.67 10.45 6.11
N GLY A 103 -2.01 10.48 6.05
CA GLY A 103 -2.86 10.84 7.19
C GLY A 103 -2.72 9.86 8.36
N LEU A 104 -2.70 8.54 8.09
CA LEU A 104 -2.45 7.50 9.09
C LEU A 104 -1.13 7.74 9.82
N ILE A 105 -0.04 7.92 9.07
CA ILE A 105 1.31 8.09 9.62
C ILE A 105 1.40 9.38 10.43
N SER A 106 0.80 10.46 9.94
CA SER A 106 0.77 11.76 10.63
C SER A 106 0.06 11.67 11.97
N LEU A 107 -1.14 11.06 12.01
CA LEU A 107 -1.91 10.90 13.25
C LEU A 107 -1.26 9.93 14.23
N ALA A 108 -0.71 8.81 13.74
CA ALA A 108 -0.04 7.81 14.59
C ALA A 108 1.22 8.36 15.27
N ASN A 109 1.82 9.43 14.75
CA ASN A 109 3.04 10.04 15.24
C ASN A 109 2.84 11.54 15.59
N GLU A 110 1.63 11.93 15.95
CA GLU A 110 1.25 13.35 16.17
C GLU A 110 2.08 14.11 17.20
N HIS A 111 2.70 13.40 18.12
CA HIS A 111 3.56 13.95 19.18
C HIS A 111 5.03 14.09 18.75
N LYS A 112 5.38 13.69 17.53
CA LYS A 112 6.74 13.77 16.97
C LYS A 112 6.82 14.85 15.91
N ASN A 113 7.94 15.57 15.86
CA ASN A 113 8.22 16.55 14.83
C ASN A 113 8.77 15.86 13.57
N ILE A 114 7.89 15.27 12.77
CA ILE A 114 8.23 14.56 11.53
C ILE A 114 7.74 15.32 10.31
N ASP A 115 8.46 15.19 9.18
CA ASP A 115 8.00 15.69 7.89
C ASP A 115 7.34 14.55 7.12
N ILE A 116 6.14 14.79 6.60
CA ILE A 116 5.38 13.83 5.77
C ILE A 116 5.37 14.35 4.34
N PHE A 117 5.75 13.50 3.39
CA PHE A 117 5.73 13.81 1.95
C PHE A 117 4.79 12.83 1.24
N ALA A 118 3.85 13.39 0.47
CA ALA A 118 2.89 12.68 -0.35
C ALA A 118 3.17 12.96 -1.82
N CYS A 119 3.66 11.95 -2.56
CA CYS A 119 4.01 12.07 -3.98
C CYS A 119 3.00 11.30 -4.82
N ASP A 120 2.32 11.98 -5.76
CA ASP A 120 1.41 11.35 -6.71
C ASP A 120 1.33 12.16 -7.99
N THR A 121 0.95 11.50 -9.08
CA THR A 121 0.66 12.17 -10.35
C THR A 121 -0.70 12.84 -10.35
N PHE A 122 -1.63 12.39 -9.50
CA PHE A 122 -3.06 12.71 -9.50
C PHE A 122 -3.74 12.52 -10.86
N THR A 123 -3.14 11.70 -11.69
CA THR A 123 -3.62 11.35 -13.06
C THR A 123 -3.58 9.84 -13.29
N GLY A 124 -3.48 9.08 -12.20
CA GLY A 124 -3.49 7.62 -12.18
C GLY A 124 -2.13 6.99 -12.48
N VAL A 125 -2.14 5.66 -12.55
CA VAL A 125 -0.96 4.81 -12.78
C VAL A 125 -0.18 5.25 -14.02
N LYS A 126 1.14 5.23 -13.93
CA LYS A 126 2.07 5.59 -15.02
C LYS A 126 3.14 4.52 -15.24
N ASN A 127 3.84 4.64 -16.39
CA ASN A 127 4.98 3.80 -16.76
C ASN A 127 4.67 2.30 -16.81
N ALA A 128 3.41 1.92 -17.11
CA ALA A 128 3.08 0.54 -17.39
C ALA A 128 3.88 0.04 -18.62
N SER A 129 4.40 -1.18 -18.53
CA SER A 129 5.36 -1.75 -19.47
C SER A 129 5.09 -3.24 -19.70
N GLU A 130 6.00 -3.91 -20.40
CA GLU A 130 5.98 -5.36 -20.63
C GLU A 130 6.07 -6.20 -19.34
N TYR A 131 6.51 -5.61 -18.22
CA TYR A 131 6.53 -6.26 -16.90
C TYR A 131 5.16 -6.27 -16.22
N ASP A 132 4.20 -5.45 -16.71
CA ASP A 132 2.95 -5.16 -16.05
C ASP A 132 1.78 -5.73 -16.85
N SER A 133 1.33 -6.96 -16.53
CA SER A 133 0.31 -7.67 -17.32
C SER A 133 -1.08 -7.04 -17.23
N PHE A 134 -1.40 -6.40 -16.11
CA PHE A 134 -2.72 -5.86 -15.83
C PHE A 134 -2.83 -4.34 -16.07
N PHE A 135 -1.90 -3.55 -15.54
CA PHE A 135 -1.92 -2.09 -15.63
C PHE A 135 -1.54 -1.59 -17.03
N LYS A 136 -2.26 -0.55 -17.51
CA LYS A 136 -2.07 0.04 -18.84
C LYS A 136 -1.98 1.56 -18.83
N ASN A 137 -1.75 2.15 -17.69
CA ASN A 137 -1.78 3.57 -17.38
C ASN A 137 -3.19 4.16 -17.20
N ASN A 138 -3.26 5.15 -16.31
CA ASN A 138 -4.44 5.94 -15.91
C ASN A 138 -5.47 5.23 -15.05
N GLU A 139 -5.23 4.00 -14.58
CA GLU A 139 -6.01 3.42 -13.49
C GLU A 139 -5.86 4.29 -12.24
N TYR A 140 -6.87 4.32 -11.37
CA TYR A 140 -6.90 5.14 -10.13
C TYR A 140 -6.75 6.66 -10.36
N SER A 141 -7.25 7.19 -11.48
CA SER A 141 -7.20 8.62 -11.81
C SER A 141 -8.29 9.47 -11.16
N ASP A 142 -8.98 8.94 -10.14
CA ASP A 142 -10.07 9.60 -9.41
C ASP A 142 -9.62 10.34 -8.15
N ALA A 143 -8.31 10.50 -7.95
CA ALA A 143 -7.71 11.29 -6.88
C ALA A 143 -7.27 12.68 -7.39
N SER A 144 -7.26 13.66 -6.49
CA SER A 144 -6.81 15.02 -6.76
C SER A 144 -6.05 15.61 -5.57
N ILE A 145 -5.28 16.67 -5.83
CA ILE A 145 -4.63 17.45 -4.77
C ILE A 145 -5.67 17.97 -3.75
N VAL A 146 -6.88 18.33 -4.23
CA VAL A 146 -7.95 18.83 -3.37
C VAL A 146 -8.42 17.78 -2.36
N ASP A 147 -8.46 16.50 -2.74
CA ASP A 147 -8.80 15.42 -1.79
C ASP A 147 -7.82 15.36 -0.64
N LEU A 148 -6.53 15.51 -0.94
CA LEU A 148 -5.46 15.48 0.06
C LEU A 148 -5.46 16.73 0.93
N GLN A 149 -5.69 17.93 0.35
CA GLN A 149 -5.85 19.17 1.09
C GLN A 149 -7.08 19.14 2.02
N ASN A 150 -8.17 18.52 1.59
CA ASN A 150 -9.34 18.33 2.44
C ASN A 150 -9.00 17.41 3.62
N LEU A 151 -8.27 16.33 3.38
CA LEU A 151 -7.80 15.44 4.44
C LEU A 151 -6.91 16.18 5.43
N GLU A 152 -5.92 17.00 4.98
CA GLU A 152 -5.08 17.83 5.85
C GLU A 152 -5.91 18.71 6.79
N ASN A 153 -6.94 19.36 6.24
CA ASN A 153 -7.83 20.21 7.01
C ASN A 153 -8.66 19.40 8.03
N GLU A 154 -9.19 18.24 7.63
CA GLU A 154 -9.99 17.36 8.48
C GLU A 154 -9.19 16.81 9.66
N ILE A 155 -7.94 16.40 9.43
CA ILE A 155 -7.08 15.84 10.48
C ILE A 155 -6.23 16.89 11.18
N ASN A 156 -6.25 18.14 10.73
CA ASN A 156 -5.43 19.25 11.22
C ASN A 156 -3.93 18.92 11.27
N LYS A 157 -3.41 18.40 10.18
CA LYS A 157 -1.99 18.02 10.00
C LYS A 157 -1.48 18.50 8.66
N GLU A 158 -0.22 18.94 8.63
CA GLU A 158 0.46 19.37 7.42
C GLU A 158 1.10 18.17 6.70
N ILE A 159 0.89 18.08 5.37
CA ILE A 159 1.49 17.08 4.49
C ILE A 159 2.13 17.80 3.30
N ASN A 160 3.40 17.55 3.04
CA ASN A 160 4.09 18.12 1.88
C ASN A 160 3.66 17.42 0.60
N ILE A 161 2.76 18.03 -0.16
CA ILE A 161 2.21 17.48 -1.39
C ILE A 161 3.19 17.73 -2.56
N ILE A 162 3.53 16.68 -3.29
CA ILE A 162 4.41 16.72 -4.46
C ILE A 162 3.67 16.11 -5.66
N GLU A 163 3.17 16.97 -6.53
CA GLU A 163 2.48 16.56 -7.75
C GLU A 163 3.47 16.21 -8.85
N GLY A 164 3.23 15.08 -9.53
CA GLY A 164 3.93 14.68 -10.75
C GLY A 164 4.57 13.29 -10.65
N ILE A 165 5.28 12.94 -11.72
CA ILE A 165 5.96 11.62 -11.80
C ILE A 165 7.21 11.63 -10.93
N PHE A 166 7.20 10.81 -9.87
CA PHE A 166 8.37 10.59 -9.04
C PHE A 166 9.41 9.74 -9.80
N PRO A 167 10.73 10.03 -9.73
CA PRO A 167 11.36 11.09 -8.93
C PRO A 167 11.50 12.44 -9.66
N SER A 168 11.05 12.58 -10.89
CA SER A 168 11.28 13.80 -11.69
C SER A 168 10.64 15.05 -11.10
N SER A 169 9.49 14.89 -10.41
CA SER A 169 8.81 15.99 -9.71
C SER A 169 9.39 16.29 -8.32
N PHE A 170 10.33 15.47 -7.85
CA PHE A 170 10.82 15.52 -6.49
C PHE A 170 12.18 16.20 -6.39
N GLU A 171 12.26 17.26 -5.59
CA GLU A 171 13.52 17.94 -5.25
C GLU A 171 14.08 17.33 -3.95
N LYS A 172 15.21 16.63 -4.04
CA LYS A 172 15.87 16.00 -2.88
C LYS A 172 16.18 16.99 -1.74
N THR A 173 16.38 18.26 -2.09
CA THR A 173 16.63 19.35 -1.12
C THR A 173 15.44 19.68 -0.24
N LYS A 174 14.24 19.24 -0.58
CA LYS A 174 13.04 19.41 0.28
C LYS A 174 13.08 18.51 1.51
N ILE A 175 13.82 17.38 1.47
CA ILE A 175 14.02 16.56 2.66
C ILE A 175 15.11 17.19 3.53
N THR A 176 14.68 17.88 4.56
CA THR A 176 15.57 18.56 5.52
C THR A 176 15.88 17.70 6.75
N LYS A 177 15.05 16.71 7.03
CA LYS A 177 15.21 15.74 8.12
C LYS A 177 15.56 14.35 7.55
N PRO A 178 16.28 13.50 8.31
CA PRO A 178 16.64 12.15 7.85
C PRO A 178 15.42 11.34 7.41
N LEU A 179 15.47 10.75 6.20
CA LEU A 179 14.44 9.83 5.72
C LEU A 179 14.59 8.49 6.43
N SER A 180 13.69 8.18 7.34
CA SER A 180 13.74 6.96 8.16
C SER A 180 12.78 5.88 7.69
N MET A 181 11.68 6.27 7.03
CA MET A 181 10.69 5.33 6.50
C MET A 181 10.12 5.85 5.18
N ALA A 182 9.88 4.93 4.25
CA ALA A 182 9.20 5.21 3.00
C ALA A 182 8.17 4.12 2.65
N HIS A 183 7.13 4.49 1.90
CA HIS A 183 6.14 3.60 1.32
C HIS A 183 6.09 3.80 -0.20
N ILE A 184 6.13 2.71 -0.97
CA ILE A 184 6.06 2.73 -2.43
C ILE A 184 4.83 1.91 -2.83
N ASP A 185 3.82 2.58 -3.41
CA ASP A 185 2.52 2.02 -3.80
C ASP A 185 2.12 2.57 -5.18
N VAL A 186 2.81 2.10 -6.23
CA VAL A 186 2.74 2.69 -7.59
C VAL A 186 2.35 1.68 -8.68
N ASP A 187 2.04 0.45 -8.31
CA ASP A 187 1.49 -0.62 -9.14
C ASP A 187 2.38 -1.14 -10.29
N THR A 188 3.33 -0.35 -10.83
CA THR A 188 4.10 -0.68 -12.03
C THR A 188 5.61 -0.81 -11.78
N TYR A 189 6.26 -1.68 -12.57
CA TYR A 189 7.68 -1.98 -12.42
C TYR A 189 8.58 -0.75 -12.49
N PHE A 190 8.45 0.07 -13.54
CA PHE A 190 9.36 1.21 -13.72
C PHE A 190 9.09 2.33 -12.71
N SER A 191 7.83 2.60 -12.36
CA SER A 191 7.53 3.56 -11.29
C SER A 191 8.10 3.08 -9.96
N GLY A 192 7.91 1.81 -9.62
CA GLY A 192 8.46 1.21 -8.41
C GLY A 192 9.99 1.23 -8.38
N LYS A 193 10.65 0.87 -9.50
CA LYS A 193 12.11 0.84 -9.61
C LYS A 193 12.73 2.22 -9.44
N ASN A 194 12.22 3.21 -10.16
CA ASN A 194 12.73 4.59 -10.06
C ASN A 194 12.52 5.16 -8.66
N SER A 195 11.38 4.84 -8.03
CA SER A 195 11.09 5.23 -6.65
C SER A 195 12.05 4.55 -5.67
N PHE A 196 12.24 3.24 -5.79
CA PHE A 196 13.13 2.48 -4.93
C PHE A 196 14.58 2.96 -5.03
N GLU A 197 15.11 3.12 -6.24
CA GLU A 197 16.49 3.61 -6.47
C GLU A 197 16.70 4.97 -5.79
N THR A 198 15.79 5.91 -6.00
CA THR A 198 15.89 7.25 -5.42
C THR A 198 15.76 7.24 -3.89
N LEU A 199 14.76 6.53 -3.36
CA LEU A 199 14.51 6.52 -1.93
C LEU A 199 15.54 5.71 -1.16
N SER A 200 16.06 4.64 -1.76
CA SER A 200 17.11 3.83 -1.14
C SER A 200 18.42 4.62 -0.92
N ASP A 201 18.73 5.57 -1.80
CA ASP A 201 19.89 6.45 -1.62
C ASP A 201 19.67 7.44 -0.47
N LEU A 202 18.47 7.99 -0.33
CA LEU A 202 18.10 8.97 0.69
C LEU A 202 17.85 8.36 2.07
N LEU A 203 17.46 7.08 2.11
CA LEU A 203 17.14 6.37 3.34
C LEU A 203 18.37 6.27 4.25
N VAL A 204 18.18 6.55 5.52
CA VAL A 204 19.26 6.38 6.52
C VAL A 204 19.62 4.90 6.70
N PRO A 205 20.87 4.57 7.14
CA PRO A 205 21.19 3.21 7.60
C PRO A 205 20.21 2.76 8.70
N GLY A 206 19.73 1.53 8.62
CA GLY A 206 18.69 1.02 9.50
C GLY A 206 17.25 1.47 9.16
N GLY A 207 17.06 2.33 8.16
CA GLY A 207 15.74 2.79 7.72
C GLY A 207 14.96 1.70 6.97
N LEU A 208 13.67 1.94 6.76
CA LEU A 208 12.71 0.99 6.18
C LEU A 208 12.02 1.56 4.94
N ILE A 209 12.02 0.79 3.84
CA ILE A 209 11.08 0.97 2.72
C ILE A 209 10.07 -0.17 2.75
N ILE A 210 8.78 0.15 2.64
CA ILE A 210 7.72 -0.82 2.42
C ILE A 210 7.29 -0.69 0.96
N LEU A 211 7.52 -1.74 0.18
CA LEU A 211 7.04 -1.86 -1.20
C LEU A 211 5.71 -2.62 -1.16
N ASP A 212 4.63 -1.93 -1.51
CA ASP A 212 3.30 -2.53 -1.55
C ASP A 212 3.12 -3.43 -2.77
N ASP A 213 2.08 -4.25 -2.78
CA ASP A 213 1.69 -5.15 -3.87
C ASP A 213 2.68 -6.24 -4.27
N TYR A 214 3.69 -6.49 -3.47
CA TYR A 214 4.63 -7.59 -3.70
C TYR A 214 3.94 -8.96 -3.55
N GLY A 215 3.99 -9.74 -4.62
CA GLY A 215 3.32 -11.05 -4.70
C GLY A 215 1.83 -10.96 -5.04
N GLY A 216 1.33 -9.78 -5.39
CA GLY A 216 -0.02 -9.58 -5.90
C GLY A 216 -0.19 -10.20 -7.30
N TRP A 217 -1.35 -10.77 -7.58
CA TRP A 217 -1.61 -11.42 -8.87
C TRP A 217 -1.87 -10.43 -10.03
N PHE A 218 -2.07 -9.14 -9.73
CA PHE A 218 -2.20 -8.07 -10.72
C PHE A 218 -0.92 -7.24 -10.89
N THR A 219 0.08 -7.43 -10.02
CA THR A 219 1.25 -6.56 -9.87
C THR A 219 2.54 -7.33 -10.13
N ASP A 220 2.59 -8.00 -11.30
CA ASP A 220 3.73 -8.83 -11.74
C ASP A 220 5.01 -8.01 -11.77
N GLY A 221 4.93 -6.75 -12.24
CA GLY A 221 6.04 -5.83 -12.30
C GLY A 221 6.63 -5.52 -10.93
N ILE A 222 5.79 -5.24 -9.94
CA ILE A 222 6.23 -5.02 -8.55
C ILE A 222 6.79 -6.30 -7.95
N THR A 223 6.22 -7.46 -8.26
CA THR A 223 6.74 -8.75 -7.82
C THR A 223 8.14 -9.01 -8.42
N THR A 224 8.33 -8.69 -9.70
CA THR A 224 9.63 -8.79 -10.38
C THR A 224 10.66 -7.88 -9.71
N LEU A 225 10.32 -6.62 -9.49
CA LEU A 225 11.16 -5.64 -8.80
C LEU A 225 11.54 -6.13 -7.39
N GLY A 226 10.58 -6.58 -6.60
CA GLY A 226 10.84 -7.08 -5.25
C GLY A 226 11.79 -8.27 -5.23
N ASN A 227 11.71 -9.16 -6.25
CA ASN A 227 12.63 -10.28 -6.41
C ASN A 227 14.06 -9.84 -6.80
N GLU A 228 14.20 -8.72 -7.52
CA GLU A 228 15.50 -8.09 -7.79
C GLU A 228 16.07 -7.47 -6.51
N ILE A 229 15.28 -6.71 -5.75
CA ILE A 229 15.67 -6.08 -4.49
C ILE A 229 16.15 -7.11 -3.47
N LYS A 230 15.50 -8.28 -3.39
CA LYS A 230 15.91 -9.39 -2.50
C LYS A 230 17.33 -9.90 -2.76
N LYS A 231 17.89 -9.66 -3.94
CA LYS A 231 19.27 -10.04 -4.30
C LYS A 231 20.30 -8.96 -3.94
N ASP A 232 19.83 -7.75 -3.63
CA ASP A 232 20.69 -6.62 -3.29
C ASP A 232 21.22 -6.73 -1.85
N LYS A 233 22.53 -6.92 -1.71
CA LYS A 233 23.19 -7.11 -0.39
C LYS A 233 23.18 -5.86 0.49
N ARG A 234 22.86 -4.69 -0.06
CA ARG A 234 22.71 -3.45 0.73
C ARG A 234 21.49 -3.50 1.66
N PHE A 235 20.57 -4.41 1.40
CA PHE A 235 19.32 -4.52 2.14
C PHE A 235 19.14 -5.90 2.74
N PHE A 236 18.33 -5.96 3.78
CA PHE A 236 17.69 -7.16 4.26
C PHE A 236 16.19 -7.00 3.99
N SER A 237 15.53 -7.99 3.41
CA SER A 237 14.12 -7.87 3.07
C SER A 237 13.30 -9.08 3.48
N VAL A 238 12.08 -8.82 3.96
CA VAL A 238 11.12 -9.83 4.39
C VAL A 238 9.76 -9.54 3.74
N SER A 239 9.17 -10.53 3.09
CA SER A 239 7.78 -10.41 2.63
C SER A 239 6.82 -10.78 3.75
N ASN A 240 5.79 -9.98 3.97
CA ASN A 240 4.67 -10.37 4.80
C ASN A 240 3.59 -11.10 3.96
N HIS A 241 2.67 -11.79 4.63
CA HIS A 241 1.57 -12.49 3.95
C HIS A 241 0.44 -11.56 3.47
N LEU A 242 0.64 -10.25 3.59
CA LEU A 242 -0.34 -9.22 3.24
C LEU A 242 -0.05 -8.58 1.88
N GLY A 243 0.99 -9.04 1.19
CA GLY A 243 1.40 -8.53 -0.12
C GLY A 243 2.31 -7.29 -0.01
N GLN A 244 3.13 -7.21 1.03
CA GLN A 244 4.12 -6.14 1.20
C GLN A 244 5.53 -6.75 1.35
N LEU A 245 6.52 -6.09 0.73
CA LEU A 245 7.93 -6.38 0.95
C LEU A 245 8.54 -5.29 1.83
N LEU A 246 8.97 -5.69 3.02
CA LEU A 246 9.68 -4.83 3.97
C LEU A 246 11.17 -4.88 3.66
N ILE A 247 11.79 -3.73 3.40
CA ILE A 247 13.17 -3.59 2.91
C ILE A 247 13.93 -2.72 3.90
N PHE A 248 14.86 -3.32 4.61
CA PHE A 248 15.66 -2.67 5.66
C PHE A 248 17.04 -2.35 5.11
N LYS A 249 17.47 -1.08 5.16
CA LYS A 249 18.82 -0.66 4.76
C LYS A 249 19.83 -1.10 5.83
N ARG A 250 20.91 -1.76 5.40
CA ARG A 250 22.00 -2.19 6.29
C ARG A 250 22.91 -1.05 6.69
#